data_1daf84db46ba0cfbd2dd02f02e4086c5
#
_entry.id   1daf84db46ba0cfbd2dd02f02e4086c5
#
_cell.length_a   1.000
_cell.length_b   1.000
_cell.length_c   1.000
_cell.angle_alpha   90.00
_cell.angle_beta   90.00
_cell.angle_gamma   90.00
#
_symmetry.space_group_name_H-M   'P 1'
#
loop_
_entity.id
_entity.type
_entity.pdbx_description
1 polymer ?
#
loop_
_entity_poly.entity_id
_entity_poly.type
_entity_poly.pdbx_seq_one_letter_code
_entity_poly.pdbx_strand_id
1 'polypeptide(L)'
;SHLYNLAYFLDQHLIEPPLFIQSVFGLLGGIGSHPEDIIHMKRTADRLFGDQYVWSVLGAGRMQMPVACQSLNMGGHVRVGLEDSLWCGPGKLAQSNAEQVTKIRGIVEDLGLVVATSSEARQMLRLKGADKVNF
;
A
#
# COMPACT_ATOMS: atom_id res chain seq x y z
N SER A 1 9.41 -11.98 7.21
CA SER A 1 8.81 -13.30 7.45
C SER A 1 7.47 -13.48 6.77
N HIS A 2 6.54 -12.51 6.85
CA HIS A 2 5.17 -12.64 6.29
C HIS A 2 5.15 -12.94 4.78
N LEU A 3 6.04 -12.35 3.98
CA LEU A 3 6.11 -12.63 2.54
C LEU A 3 6.45 -14.10 2.25
N TYR A 4 7.33 -14.72 3.04
CA TYR A 4 7.64 -16.13 2.88
C TYR A 4 6.49 -17.05 3.30
N ASN A 5 5.73 -16.67 4.34
CA ASN A 5 4.52 -17.41 4.69
C ASN A 5 3.48 -17.33 3.57
N LEU A 6 3.34 -16.14 2.95
CA LEU A 6 2.43 -15.94 1.83
C LEU A 6 2.87 -16.77 0.61
N ALA A 7 4.17 -16.84 0.31
CA ALA A 7 4.70 -17.68 -0.75
C ALA A 7 4.40 -19.16 -0.50
N TYR A 8 4.58 -19.62 0.74
CA TYR A 8 4.23 -21.00 1.13
C TYR A 8 2.74 -21.29 0.89
N PHE A 9 1.83 -20.38 1.24
CA PHE A 9 0.39 -20.57 1.00
C PHE A 9 0.06 -20.61 -0.50
N LEU A 10 0.76 -19.82 -1.30
CA LEU A 10 0.62 -19.84 -2.75
C LEU A 10 1.10 -21.18 -3.33
N ASP A 11 2.26 -21.67 -2.90
CA ASP A 11 2.82 -22.96 -3.32
C ASP A 11 1.92 -24.14 -2.92
N GLN A 12 1.22 -24.03 -1.79
CA GLN A 12 0.26 -25.04 -1.34
C GLN A 12 -1.14 -24.90 -1.97
N HIS A 13 -1.32 -23.96 -2.90
CA HIS A 13 -2.62 -23.66 -3.53
C HIS A 13 -3.74 -23.30 -2.54
N LEU A 14 -3.40 -22.73 -1.38
CA LEU A 14 -4.35 -22.25 -0.38
C LEU A 14 -4.89 -20.85 -0.70
N ILE A 15 -4.19 -20.13 -1.54
CA ILE A 15 -4.56 -18.80 -2.05
C ILE A 15 -4.23 -18.74 -3.54
N GLU A 16 -4.93 -17.85 -4.25
CA GLU A 16 -4.75 -17.65 -5.69
C GLU A 16 -4.38 -16.19 -6.00
N PRO A 17 -3.55 -15.94 -7.04
CA PRO A 17 -3.27 -14.59 -7.50
C PRO A 17 -4.48 -13.97 -8.24
N PRO A 18 -4.51 -12.63 -8.36
CA PRO A 18 -3.51 -11.68 -7.89
C PRO A 18 -3.57 -11.47 -6.38
N LEU A 19 -2.40 -11.46 -5.73
CA LEU A 19 -2.29 -11.14 -4.31
C LEU A 19 -2.34 -9.63 -4.11
N PHE A 20 -3.10 -9.13 -3.15
CA PHE A 20 -2.99 -7.75 -2.71
C PHE A 20 -2.10 -7.69 -1.47
N ILE A 21 -0.89 -7.17 -1.63
CA ILE A 21 0.12 -7.12 -0.56
C ILE A 21 0.28 -5.69 -0.07
N GLN A 22 -0.15 -5.41 1.15
CA GLN A 22 0.09 -4.14 1.81
C GLN A 22 1.27 -4.27 2.78
N SER A 23 2.40 -3.63 2.46
CA SER A 23 3.57 -3.57 3.33
C SER A 23 3.45 -2.43 4.33
N VAL A 24 3.71 -2.71 5.59
CA VAL A 24 3.61 -1.76 6.72
C VAL A 24 5.01 -1.40 7.19
N PHE A 25 5.32 -0.09 7.23
CA PHE A 25 6.64 0.42 7.56
C PHE A 25 6.62 1.33 8.79
N GLY A 26 7.64 1.18 9.64
CA GLY A 26 7.90 2.10 10.76
C GLY A 26 7.09 1.82 12.02
N LEU A 27 6.46 0.64 12.15
CA LEU A 27 5.86 0.19 13.39
C LEU A 27 6.87 -0.52 14.29
N LEU A 28 6.70 -0.40 15.60
CA LEU A 28 7.54 -1.10 16.58
C LEU A 28 7.37 -2.62 16.40
N GLY A 29 8.48 -3.32 16.32
CA GLY A 29 8.51 -4.76 16.06
C GLY A 29 8.39 -5.17 14.59
N GLY A 30 8.18 -4.21 13.68
CA GLY A 30 8.19 -4.42 12.24
C GLY A 30 9.47 -3.90 11.57
N ILE A 31 9.46 -3.89 10.26
CA ILE A 31 10.53 -3.30 9.44
C ILE A 31 10.50 -1.77 9.56
N GLY A 32 11.68 -1.12 9.50
CA GLY A 32 11.82 0.34 9.53
C GLY A 32 11.20 1.02 8.32
N SER A 33 11.26 2.35 8.31
CA SER A 33 10.77 3.19 7.21
C SER A 33 11.92 3.87 6.45
N HIS A 34 13.14 3.37 6.59
CA HIS A 34 14.26 3.83 5.78
C HIS A 34 14.05 3.44 4.31
N PRO A 35 14.47 4.26 3.33
CA PRO A 35 14.33 3.95 1.92
C PRO A 35 14.82 2.55 1.53
N GLU A 36 15.93 2.09 2.09
CA GLU A 36 16.48 0.74 1.84
C GLU A 36 15.55 -0.37 2.35
N ASP A 37 14.86 -0.16 3.46
CA ASP A 37 13.88 -1.13 3.99
C ASP A 37 12.72 -1.32 3.02
N ILE A 38 12.23 -0.20 2.44
CA ILE A 38 11.14 -0.21 1.46
C ILE A 38 11.58 -0.93 0.18
N ILE A 39 12.76 -0.61 -0.32
CA ILE A 39 13.37 -1.27 -1.48
C ILE A 39 13.58 -2.76 -1.21
N HIS A 40 14.06 -3.13 -0.02
CA HIS A 40 14.26 -4.52 0.37
C HIS A 40 12.94 -5.31 0.35
N MET A 41 11.87 -4.75 0.92
CA MET A 41 10.56 -5.40 0.93
C MET A 41 10.01 -5.58 -0.49
N LYS A 42 10.09 -4.54 -1.33
CA LYS A 42 9.65 -4.60 -2.74
C LYS A 42 10.42 -5.67 -3.50
N ARG A 43 11.76 -5.66 -3.44
CA ARG A 43 12.61 -6.66 -4.12
C ARG A 43 12.33 -8.09 -3.64
N THR A 44 12.02 -8.25 -2.34
CA THR A 44 11.68 -9.57 -1.80
C THR A 44 10.34 -10.03 -2.36
N ALA A 45 9.34 -9.15 -2.44
CA ALA A 45 8.04 -9.46 -3.05
C ALA A 45 8.18 -9.79 -4.54
N ASP A 46 8.94 -8.99 -5.30
CA ASP A 46 9.20 -9.23 -6.74
C ASP A 46 9.84 -10.61 -6.98
N ARG A 47 10.82 -10.98 -6.16
CA ARG A 47 11.49 -12.28 -6.26
C ARG A 47 10.57 -13.46 -5.93
N LEU A 48 9.64 -13.29 -4.99
CA LEU A 48 8.75 -14.37 -4.53
C LEU A 48 7.50 -14.52 -5.41
N PHE A 49 6.97 -13.41 -5.94
CA PHE A 49 5.65 -13.38 -6.58
C PHE A 49 5.67 -12.93 -8.04
N GLY A 50 6.77 -12.34 -8.52
CA GLY A 50 6.84 -11.82 -9.90
C GLY A 50 5.74 -10.78 -10.18
N ASP A 51 4.90 -11.05 -11.17
CA ASP A 51 3.77 -10.22 -11.59
C ASP A 51 2.42 -10.65 -10.96
N GLN A 52 2.46 -11.59 -10.02
CA GLN A 52 1.26 -12.16 -9.41
C GLN A 52 0.70 -11.35 -8.25
N TYR A 53 1.15 -10.11 -8.04
CA TYR A 53 0.68 -9.29 -6.92
C TYR A 53 0.52 -7.81 -7.27
N VAL A 54 -0.36 -7.18 -6.53
CA VAL A 54 -0.54 -5.72 -6.48
C VAL A 54 0.05 -5.23 -5.16
N TRP A 55 0.97 -4.30 -5.24
CA TRP A 55 1.68 -3.79 -4.06
C TRP A 55 1.11 -2.48 -3.56
N SER A 56 0.90 -2.38 -2.27
CA SER A 56 0.52 -1.17 -1.54
C SER A 56 1.40 -0.98 -0.32
N VAL A 57 1.53 0.24 0.13
CA VAL A 57 2.29 0.57 1.35
C VAL A 57 1.50 1.43 2.31
N LEU A 58 1.93 1.35 3.55
CA LEU A 58 1.55 2.23 4.65
C LEU A 58 2.81 2.59 5.42
N GLY A 59 3.02 3.87 5.69
CA GLY A 59 4.07 4.38 6.56
C GLY A 59 3.50 4.95 7.85
N ALA A 60 4.03 4.54 8.99
CA ALA A 60 3.57 5.02 10.29
C ALA A 60 4.10 6.41 10.65
N GLY A 61 3.26 7.19 11.32
CA GLY A 61 3.60 8.50 11.86
C GLY A 61 4.10 9.49 10.81
N ARG A 62 5.18 10.21 11.12
CA ARG A 62 5.77 11.21 10.21
C ARG A 62 6.22 10.66 8.86
N MET A 63 6.39 9.36 8.77
CA MET A 63 6.85 8.68 7.56
C MET A 63 5.73 8.31 6.60
N GLN A 64 4.47 8.59 6.92
CA GLN A 64 3.32 8.24 6.08
C GLN A 64 3.50 8.75 4.63
N MET A 65 3.70 10.04 4.45
CA MET A 65 3.85 10.63 3.12
C MET A 65 5.18 10.28 2.43
N PRO A 66 6.35 10.28 3.10
CA PRO A 66 7.60 9.85 2.48
C PRO A 66 7.57 8.40 1.98
N VAL A 67 7.03 7.47 2.76
CA VAL A 67 6.86 6.05 2.37
C VAL A 67 5.90 5.93 1.19
N ALA A 68 4.78 6.67 1.20
CA ALA A 68 3.84 6.71 0.09
C ALA A 68 4.50 7.22 -1.20
N CYS A 69 5.24 8.33 -1.15
CA CYS A 69 5.95 8.86 -2.32
C CYS A 69 6.95 7.85 -2.90
N GLN A 70 7.68 7.15 -2.04
CA GLN A 70 8.63 6.14 -2.50
C GLN A 70 7.91 4.96 -3.18
N SER A 71 6.77 4.52 -2.64
CA SER A 71 5.95 3.49 -3.28
C SER A 71 5.47 3.92 -4.66
N LEU A 72 4.97 5.14 -4.81
CA LEU A 72 4.53 5.68 -6.10
C LEU A 72 5.65 5.64 -7.14
N ASN A 73 6.87 6.06 -6.77
CA ASN A 73 8.04 6.00 -7.64
C ASN A 73 8.46 4.57 -8.04
N MET A 74 8.02 3.57 -7.29
CA MET A 74 8.30 2.15 -7.53
C MET A 74 7.10 1.40 -8.15
N GLY A 75 6.09 2.13 -8.63
CA GLY A 75 4.89 1.58 -9.27
C GLY A 75 3.90 0.93 -8.30
N GLY A 76 4.00 1.26 -7.01
CA GLY A 76 3.09 0.75 -5.98
C GLY A 76 1.92 1.68 -5.70
N HIS A 77 0.96 1.18 -4.94
CA HIS A 77 -0.18 1.91 -4.40
C HIS A 77 0.11 2.38 -2.97
N VAL A 78 -0.78 3.23 -2.43
CA VAL A 78 -0.58 3.85 -1.13
C VAL A 78 -1.83 3.80 -0.28
N ARG A 79 -1.63 3.70 1.03
CA ARG A 79 -2.66 3.92 2.04
C ARG A 79 -2.22 5.09 2.93
N VAL A 80 -3.17 6.00 3.22
CA VAL A 80 -3.01 7.09 4.18
C VAL A 80 -4.25 7.19 5.08
N GLY A 81 -4.07 7.71 6.28
CA GLY A 81 -5.20 7.91 7.18
C GLY A 81 -4.75 8.24 8.61
N LEU A 82 -5.70 8.67 9.43
CA LEU A 82 -5.49 9.06 10.83
C LEU A 82 -5.09 7.88 11.73
N GLU A 83 -5.43 6.66 11.33
CA GLU A 83 -4.98 5.45 12.02
C GLU A 83 -3.45 5.33 11.98
N ASP A 84 -2.85 5.71 10.85
CA ASP A 84 -1.43 5.51 10.58
C ASP A 84 -0.60 6.74 10.98
N SER A 85 -1.17 7.94 10.90
CA SER A 85 -0.52 9.20 11.29
C SER A 85 -1.54 10.28 11.66
N LEU A 86 -1.32 10.95 12.77
CA LEU A 86 -2.12 12.12 13.16
C LEU A 86 -1.70 13.41 12.44
N TRP A 87 -0.61 13.39 11.66
CA TRP A 87 0.01 14.60 11.14
C TRP A 87 -0.24 14.78 9.64
N CYS A 88 -0.57 16.00 9.25
CA CYS A 88 -0.66 16.41 7.85
C CYS A 88 0.61 17.15 7.38
N GLY A 89 1.50 17.48 8.31
CA GLY A 89 2.77 18.17 8.07
C GLY A 89 3.51 18.45 9.37
N PRO A 90 4.74 18.98 9.32
CA PRO A 90 5.49 19.32 10.52
C PRO A 90 4.70 20.28 11.42
N GLY A 91 4.43 19.86 12.65
CA GLY A 91 3.67 20.65 13.63
C GLY A 91 2.18 20.85 13.32
N LYS A 92 1.66 20.25 12.25
CA LYS A 92 0.25 20.37 11.83
C LYS A 92 -0.47 19.04 11.96
N LEU A 93 -1.43 18.95 12.88
CA LEU A 93 -2.34 17.81 12.98
C LEU A 93 -3.32 17.81 11.80
N ALA A 94 -3.59 16.64 11.28
CA ALA A 94 -4.66 16.44 10.30
C ALA A 94 -6.02 16.54 10.99
N GLN A 95 -6.96 17.21 10.37
CA GLN A 95 -8.33 17.38 10.90
C GLN A 95 -9.24 16.22 10.50
N SER A 96 -8.91 15.48 9.44
CA SER A 96 -9.71 14.36 8.94
C SER A 96 -8.88 13.42 8.05
N ASN A 97 -9.40 12.23 7.82
CA ASN A 97 -8.88 11.33 6.78
C ASN A 97 -8.93 12.00 5.40
N ALA A 98 -9.99 12.75 5.11
CA ALA A 98 -10.16 13.45 3.84
C ALA A 98 -9.03 14.45 3.56
N GLU A 99 -8.52 15.16 4.58
CA GLU A 99 -7.37 16.07 4.44
C GLU A 99 -6.11 15.30 4.01
N GLN A 100 -5.84 14.15 4.61
CA GLN A 100 -4.69 13.33 4.23
C GLN A 100 -4.85 12.70 2.84
N VAL A 101 -6.05 12.26 2.49
CA VAL A 101 -6.37 11.74 1.15
C VAL A 101 -6.20 12.84 0.10
N THR A 102 -6.69 14.05 0.36
CA THR A 102 -6.51 15.20 -0.53
C THR A 102 -5.03 15.50 -0.76
N LYS A 103 -4.24 15.46 0.31
CA LYS A 103 -2.79 15.70 0.24
C LYS A 103 -2.08 14.65 -0.62
N ILE A 104 -2.31 13.36 -0.36
CA ILE A 104 -1.64 12.32 -1.15
C ILE A 104 -2.12 12.30 -2.59
N ARG A 105 -3.38 12.61 -2.85
CA ARG A 105 -3.91 12.76 -4.20
C ARG A 105 -3.17 13.86 -4.98
N GLY A 106 -2.97 15.03 -4.38
CA GLY A 106 -2.18 16.09 -5.00
C GLY A 106 -0.76 15.63 -5.36
N ILE A 107 -0.09 14.89 -4.47
CA ILE A 107 1.24 14.33 -4.72
C ILE A 107 1.20 13.33 -5.90
N VAL A 108 0.21 12.45 -5.96
CA VAL A 108 0.03 11.51 -7.08
C VAL A 108 -0.10 12.25 -8.41
N GLU A 109 -0.95 13.28 -8.45
CA GLU A 109 -1.21 14.09 -9.63
C GLU A 109 0.04 14.93 -10.04
N ASP A 110 0.77 15.49 -9.08
CA ASP A 110 2.03 16.23 -9.30
C ASP A 110 3.15 15.34 -9.88
N LEU A 111 3.13 14.03 -9.57
CA LEU A 111 4.02 13.05 -10.17
C LEU A 111 3.57 12.59 -11.57
N GLY A 112 2.49 13.13 -12.12
CA GLY A 112 1.93 12.74 -13.40
C GLY A 112 1.20 11.39 -13.37
N LEU A 113 0.87 10.88 -12.19
CA LEU A 113 0.11 9.66 -11.99
C LEU A 113 -1.39 9.96 -11.86
N VAL A 114 -2.20 8.93 -11.99
CA VAL A 114 -3.67 9.05 -11.91
C VAL A 114 -4.20 8.18 -10.78
N VAL A 115 -5.14 8.73 -10.01
CA VAL A 115 -5.86 7.95 -8.99
C VAL A 115 -6.95 7.13 -9.67
N ALA A 116 -6.92 5.82 -9.47
CA ALA A 116 -7.92 4.90 -10.01
C ALA A 116 -9.33 5.22 -9.48
N THR A 117 -10.32 5.08 -10.33
CA THR A 117 -11.72 5.09 -9.93
C THR A 117 -12.05 3.82 -9.11
N SER A 118 -13.17 3.84 -8.40
CA SER A 118 -13.64 2.67 -7.66
C SER A 118 -13.86 1.45 -8.56
N SER A 119 -14.31 1.66 -9.80
CA SER A 119 -14.51 0.58 -10.78
C SER A 119 -13.18 -0.02 -11.23
N GLU A 120 -12.20 0.81 -11.57
CA GLU A 120 -10.86 0.37 -11.95
C GLU A 120 -10.17 -0.37 -10.81
N ALA A 121 -10.25 0.14 -9.57
CA ALA A 121 -9.68 -0.54 -8.41
C ALA A 121 -10.31 -1.92 -8.17
N ARG A 122 -11.64 -2.06 -8.34
CA ARG A 122 -12.33 -3.36 -8.26
C ARG A 122 -11.86 -4.33 -9.33
N GLN A 123 -11.64 -3.86 -10.54
CA GLN A 123 -11.14 -4.67 -11.65
C GLN A 123 -9.70 -5.12 -11.41
N MET A 124 -8.81 -4.20 -11.01
CA MET A 124 -7.40 -4.50 -10.70
C MET A 124 -7.27 -5.57 -9.61
N LEU A 125 -8.09 -5.46 -8.57
CA LEU A 125 -8.05 -6.35 -7.40
C LEU A 125 -8.95 -7.59 -7.57
N ARG A 126 -9.67 -7.72 -8.69
CA ARG A 126 -10.63 -8.79 -8.96
C ARG A 126 -11.62 -9.00 -7.82
N LEU A 127 -12.13 -7.89 -7.26
CA LEU A 127 -13.06 -7.94 -6.13
C LEU A 127 -14.43 -8.47 -6.58
N LYS A 128 -15.13 -9.11 -5.64
CA LYS A 128 -16.52 -9.53 -5.84
C LYS A 128 -17.39 -8.35 -6.26
N GLY A 129 -18.26 -8.56 -7.24
CA GLY A 129 -19.33 -7.65 -7.56
C GLY A 129 -20.51 -7.75 -6.59
N ALA A 130 -21.41 -6.76 -6.61
CA ALA A 130 -22.62 -6.76 -5.80
C ALA A 130 -23.55 -7.97 -6.08
N ASP A 131 -23.47 -8.52 -7.29
CA ASP A 131 -24.19 -9.72 -7.76
C ASP A 131 -23.71 -11.02 -7.08
N LYS A 132 -22.57 -10.99 -6.42
CA LYS A 132 -21.93 -12.14 -5.74
C LYS A 132 -21.90 -12.03 -4.23
N VAL A 133 -22.64 -11.09 -3.66
CA VAL A 133 -22.81 -10.90 -2.22
C VAL A 133 -24.26 -11.16 -1.81
N ASN A 134 -24.45 -11.68 -0.63
CA ASN A 134 -25.74 -12.22 -0.16
C ASN A 134 -26.33 -11.35 0.95
N PHE A 135 -26.36 -10.02 0.73
CA PHE A 135 -27.01 -9.04 1.61
C PHE A 135 -27.59 -7.90 0.81
#